data_d9d74c93bac618ae72d54703da9e4b6b
#
_entry.id   d9d74c93bac618ae72d54703da9e4b6b
#
_cell.length_a   1.000
_cell.length_b   1.000
_cell.length_c   1.000
_cell.angle_alpha   90.00
_cell.angle_beta   90.00
_cell.angle_gamma   90.00
#
_symmetry.space_group_name_H-M   'P 1'
#
loop_
_entity.id
_entity.type
_entity.pdbx_description
1 polymer ?
#
loop_
_entity_poly.entity_id
_entity_poly.type
_entity_poly.pdbx_seq_one_letter_code
_entity_poly.pdbx_strand_id
1 'polypeptide(L)'
;IAKHSSTLMKQLILLSFFFISLNLLARQIEETTFSYWDKPDSQIYYSIPESIDENTKIIFIMHGASRGAEKYLNDWLPLVKNRNAVLIAPEFSKESYPEYVYLMMSTERGKLLKDQSLYLTDSLGLFFDYFKAKLKLSTSTFRLYGHSGGSQFVHRYLLLSDESRIEKAAMANAGFYTF
;
A
#
# COMPACT_ATOMS: atom_id res chain seq x y z
N ILE A 1 -18.69 -37.75 -38.98
CA ILE A 1 -18.38 -36.30 -38.96
C ILE A 1 -18.95 -35.62 -37.71
N ALA A 2 -20.23 -35.91 -37.30
CA ALA A 2 -20.88 -35.27 -36.13
C ALA A 2 -20.24 -35.62 -34.76
N LYS A 3 -19.72 -36.85 -34.56
CA LYS A 3 -19.08 -37.27 -33.29
C LYS A 3 -17.74 -36.57 -33.03
N HIS A 4 -16.95 -36.23 -34.07
CA HIS A 4 -15.67 -35.57 -33.92
C HIS A 4 -15.83 -34.08 -33.52
N SER A 5 -16.84 -33.40 -34.04
CA SER A 5 -17.14 -31.99 -33.68
C SER A 5 -17.56 -31.83 -32.23
N SER A 6 -18.33 -32.76 -31.68
CA SER A 6 -18.76 -32.74 -30.26
C SER A 6 -17.60 -32.90 -29.26
N THR A 7 -16.61 -33.73 -29.61
CA THR A 7 -15.42 -33.96 -28.75
C THR A 7 -14.48 -32.76 -28.74
N LEU A 8 -14.26 -32.12 -29.91
CA LEU A 8 -13.44 -30.91 -30.05
C LEU A 8 -14.03 -29.73 -29.28
N MET A 9 -15.36 -29.57 -29.37
CA MET A 9 -16.08 -28.50 -28.67
C MET A 9 -16.04 -28.68 -27.14
N LYS A 10 -16.13 -29.90 -26.65
CA LYS A 10 -15.98 -30.24 -25.20
C LYS A 10 -14.56 -29.96 -24.70
N GLN A 11 -13.53 -30.26 -25.52
CA GLN A 11 -12.12 -29.98 -25.16
C GLN A 11 -11.84 -28.46 -25.16
N LEU A 12 -12.40 -27.70 -26.10
CA LEU A 12 -12.28 -26.22 -26.11
C LEU A 12 -12.98 -25.57 -24.90
N ILE A 13 -14.15 -26.07 -24.49
CA ILE A 13 -14.83 -25.57 -23.30
C ILE A 13 -14.04 -25.91 -22.02
N LEU A 14 -13.46 -27.12 -21.91
CA LEU A 14 -12.61 -27.47 -20.76
C LEU A 14 -11.33 -26.62 -20.69
N LEU A 15 -10.69 -26.33 -21.84
CA LEU A 15 -9.54 -25.42 -21.88
C LEU A 15 -9.89 -23.98 -21.47
N SER A 16 -11.06 -23.48 -21.91
CA SER A 16 -11.49 -22.12 -21.54
C SER A 16 -11.79 -22.00 -20.03
N PHE A 17 -12.39 -23.02 -19.40
CA PHE A 17 -12.58 -23.07 -17.95
C PHE A 17 -11.26 -23.19 -17.19
N PHE A 18 -10.26 -23.89 -17.73
CA PHE A 18 -8.94 -23.99 -17.11
C PHE A 18 -8.18 -22.66 -17.17
N PHE A 19 -8.28 -21.90 -18.26
CA PHE A 19 -7.69 -20.55 -18.35
C PHE A 19 -8.38 -19.52 -17.46
N ILE A 20 -9.70 -19.62 -17.28
CA ILE A 20 -10.46 -18.73 -16.36
C ILE A 20 -10.07 -19.03 -14.91
N SER A 21 -9.86 -20.28 -14.53
CA SER A 21 -9.45 -20.66 -13.17
C SER A 21 -7.99 -20.28 -12.83
N LEU A 22 -7.09 -20.20 -13.82
CA LEU A 22 -5.70 -19.74 -13.57
C LEU A 22 -5.62 -18.23 -13.30
N ASN A 23 -6.53 -17.43 -13.82
CA ASN A 23 -6.57 -15.99 -13.54
C ASN A 23 -7.17 -15.65 -12.16
N LEU A 24 -7.87 -16.59 -11.51
CA LEU A 24 -8.43 -16.38 -10.17
C LEU A 24 -7.40 -16.52 -9.03
N LEU A 25 -6.20 -16.99 -9.31
CA LEU A 25 -5.14 -17.21 -8.31
C LEU A 25 -4.13 -16.04 -8.20
N ALA A 26 -4.23 -15.06 -9.09
CA ALA A 26 -3.36 -13.89 -9.02
C ALA A 26 -3.96 -12.83 -8.09
N ARG A 27 -3.21 -12.46 -7.07
CA ARG A 27 -3.56 -11.40 -6.16
C ARG A 27 -3.73 -10.08 -6.92
N GLN A 28 -4.89 -9.45 -6.82
CA GLN A 28 -5.24 -8.24 -7.56
C GLN A 28 -4.79 -6.98 -6.81
N ILE A 29 -4.46 -5.94 -7.54
CA ILE A 29 -4.34 -4.57 -7.03
C ILE A 29 -5.69 -3.89 -7.20
N GLU A 30 -6.18 -3.32 -6.12
CA GLU A 30 -7.37 -2.48 -6.06
C GLU A 30 -6.93 -1.06 -5.73
N GLU A 31 -7.81 -0.09 -6.00
CA GLU A 31 -7.55 1.32 -5.69
C GLU A 31 -8.74 1.96 -4.97
N THR A 32 -8.46 3.01 -4.22
CA THR A 32 -9.47 3.84 -3.57
C THR A 32 -8.91 5.24 -3.34
N THR A 33 -9.79 6.24 -3.37
CA THR A 33 -9.42 7.60 -2.96
C THR A 33 -9.76 7.79 -1.50
N PHE A 34 -8.81 8.28 -0.71
CA PHE A 34 -9.00 8.64 0.69
C PHE A 34 -9.22 10.15 0.81
N SER A 35 -10.41 10.54 1.25
CA SER A 35 -10.87 11.94 1.38
C SER A 35 -11.42 12.22 2.79
N TYR A 36 -11.03 11.42 3.81
CA TYR A 36 -11.56 11.52 5.18
C TYR A 36 -10.63 12.31 6.11
N TRP A 37 -10.05 13.41 5.62
CA TRP A 37 -9.18 14.32 6.35
C TRP A 37 -9.24 15.74 5.75
N ASP A 38 -8.64 16.72 6.41
CA ASP A 38 -8.59 18.12 5.94
C ASP A 38 -7.38 18.40 5.01
N LYS A 39 -6.80 17.34 4.40
CA LYS A 39 -5.68 17.41 3.47
C LYS A 39 -6.17 17.09 2.06
N PRO A 40 -5.39 17.37 1.00
CA PRO A 40 -5.72 16.91 -0.34
C PRO A 40 -5.95 15.40 -0.38
N ASP A 41 -6.85 14.96 -1.24
CA ASP A 41 -7.16 13.54 -1.43
C ASP A 41 -5.90 12.73 -1.74
N SER A 42 -5.84 11.51 -1.22
CA SER A 42 -4.77 10.57 -1.49
C SER A 42 -5.31 9.34 -2.20
N GLN A 43 -4.75 9.03 -3.36
CA GLN A 43 -5.01 7.75 -4.01
C GLN A 43 -4.30 6.65 -3.24
N ILE A 44 -4.98 5.54 -2.96
CA ILE A 44 -4.38 4.41 -2.25
C ILE A 44 -4.57 3.15 -3.07
N TYR A 45 -3.46 2.51 -3.41
CA TYR A 45 -3.44 1.18 -4.02
C TYR A 45 -3.31 0.14 -2.92
N TYR A 46 -4.04 -0.96 -3.04
CA TYR A 46 -4.00 -2.00 -2.02
C TYR A 46 -4.25 -3.39 -2.62
N SER A 47 -3.85 -4.41 -1.91
CA SER A 47 -4.06 -5.80 -2.31
C SER A 47 -4.43 -6.65 -1.10
N ILE A 48 -5.50 -7.45 -1.25
CA ILE A 48 -6.08 -8.28 -0.21
C ILE A 48 -5.62 -9.73 -0.39
N PRO A 49 -5.31 -10.49 0.68
CA PRO A 49 -5.05 -11.93 0.59
C PRO A 49 -6.33 -12.68 0.19
N GLU A 50 -6.19 -13.93 -0.25
CA GLU A 50 -7.32 -14.80 -0.61
C GLU A 50 -8.35 -14.97 0.53
N SER A 51 -7.86 -14.92 1.78
CA SER A 51 -8.71 -14.98 2.97
C SER A 51 -8.21 -14.01 4.03
N ILE A 52 -9.15 -13.40 4.73
CA ILE A 52 -8.89 -12.54 5.90
C ILE A 52 -9.30 -13.34 7.15
N ASP A 53 -8.42 -13.37 8.14
CA ASP A 53 -8.64 -13.95 9.47
C ASP A 53 -8.01 -13.08 10.57
N GLU A 54 -8.05 -13.54 11.81
CA GLU A 54 -7.48 -12.84 12.98
C GLU A 54 -5.97 -12.61 12.91
N ASN A 55 -5.25 -13.40 12.09
CA ASN A 55 -3.80 -13.29 11.92
C ASN A 55 -3.40 -12.42 10.74
N THR A 56 -4.37 -11.89 9.99
CA THR A 56 -4.12 -11.03 8.83
C THR A 56 -3.34 -9.78 9.25
N LYS A 57 -2.19 -9.55 8.62
CA LYS A 57 -1.32 -8.40 8.87
C LYS A 57 -1.62 -7.27 7.89
N ILE A 58 -1.35 -6.02 8.31
CA ILE A 58 -1.34 -4.85 7.43
C ILE A 58 0.11 -4.42 7.24
N ILE A 59 0.49 -4.17 5.98
CA ILE A 59 1.81 -3.66 5.62
C ILE A 59 1.64 -2.43 4.73
N PHE A 60 2.08 -1.28 5.21
CA PHE A 60 2.19 -0.08 4.40
C PHE A 60 3.50 -0.08 3.61
N ILE A 61 3.42 0.26 2.33
CA ILE A 61 4.55 0.33 1.40
C ILE A 61 4.68 1.76 0.91
N MET A 62 5.74 2.44 1.34
CA MET A 62 5.97 3.85 1.04
C MET A 62 6.88 3.99 -0.17
N HIS A 63 6.37 4.65 -1.21
CA HIS A 63 7.07 4.87 -2.48
C HIS A 63 8.26 5.83 -2.34
N GLY A 64 9.19 5.78 -3.30
CA GLY A 64 10.32 6.69 -3.38
C GLY A 64 9.93 8.11 -3.82
N ALA A 65 10.93 8.99 -3.94
CA ALA A 65 10.74 10.38 -4.36
C ALA A 65 10.17 10.55 -5.78
N SER A 66 10.33 9.56 -6.64
CA SER A 66 9.71 9.53 -7.98
C SER A 66 8.19 9.37 -7.94
N ARG A 67 7.63 8.94 -6.80
CA ARG A 67 6.24 8.51 -6.60
C ARG A 67 5.99 7.13 -7.24
N GLY A 68 4.74 6.77 -7.53
CA GLY A 68 4.39 5.51 -8.18
C GLY A 68 4.07 4.38 -7.17
N ALA A 69 3.14 4.62 -6.26
CA ALA A 69 2.73 3.67 -5.22
C ALA A 69 2.25 2.33 -5.80
N GLU A 70 1.49 2.36 -6.90
CA GLU A 70 1.02 1.15 -7.60
C GLU A 70 2.19 0.25 -8.02
N LYS A 71 3.24 0.83 -8.60
CA LYS A 71 4.43 0.08 -9.01
C LYS A 71 5.09 -0.60 -7.81
N TYR A 72 5.27 0.13 -6.70
CA TYR A 72 5.84 -0.43 -5.48
C TYR A 72 5.00 -1.59 -4.94
N LEU A 73 3.68 -1.44 -4.96
CA LEU A 73 2.76 -2.50 -4.55
C LEU A 73 2.92 -3.73 -5.44
N ASN A 74 2.97 -3.53 -6.77
CA ASN A 74 3.14 -4.61 -7.74
C ASN A 74 4.45 -5.37 -7.54
N ASP A 75 5.55 -4.66 -7.25
CA ASP A 75 6.85 -5.28 -6.96
C ASP A 75 6.80 -6.16 -5.68
N TRP A 76 5.86 -5.87 -4.75
CA TRP A 76 5.69 -6.62 -3.51
C TRP A 76 4.77 -7.85 -3.63
N LEU A 77 3.87 -7.91 -4.61
CA LEU A 77 2.91 -9.02 -4.76
C LEU A 77 3.57 -10.41 -4.78
N PRO A 78 4.68 -10.64 -5.52
CA PRO A 78 5.33 -11.95 -5.53
C PRO A 78 5.87 -12.37 -4.15
N LEU A 79 6.31 -11.39 -3.33
CA LEU A 79 6.90 -11.64 -2.00
C LEU A 79 5.85 -12.07 -0.97
N VAL A 80 4.58 -11.72 -1.19
CA VAL A 80 3.47 -12.01 -0.27
C VAL A 80 2.47 -13.02 -0.82
N LYS A 81 2.76 -13.68 -1.93
CA LYS A 81 1.84 -14.61 -2.61
C LYS A 81 1.20 -15.60 -1.64
N ASN A 82 1.98 -16.15 -0.70
CA ASN A 82 1.53 -17.14 0.29
C ASN A 82 1.50 -16.55 1.71
N ARG A 83 1.29 -15.25 1.85
CA ARG A 83 1.26 -14.57 3.15
C ARG A 83 -0.11 -13.98 3.40
N ASN A 84 -0.60 -14.17 4.61
CA ASN A 84 -1.85 -13.54 5.06
C ASN A 84 -1.59 -12.09 5.48
N ALA A 85 -1.48 -11.20 4.49
CA ALA A 85 -1.22 -9.80 4.71
C ALA A 85 -1.94 -8.92 3.67
N VAL A 86 -2.59 -7.87 4.11
CA VAL A 86 -3.07 -6.76 3.28
C VAL A 86 -1.89 -5.84 3.02
N LEU A 87 -1.63 -5.54 1.76
CA LEU A 87 -0.66 -4.54 1.35
C LEU A 87 -1.38 -3.23 1.05
N ILE A 88 -0.84 -2.11 1.50
CA ILE A 88 -1.40 -0.78 1.28
C ILE A 88 -0.29 0.16 0.86
N ALA A 89 -0.43 0.81 -0.29
CA ALA A 89 0.52 1.76 -0.83
C ALA A 89 -0.18 3.09 -1.11
N PRO A 90 -0.15 4.06 -0.17
CA PRO A 90 -0.69 5.38 -0.41
C PRO A 90 0.19 6.15 -1.41
N GLU A 91 -0.44 6.86 -2.34
CA GLU A 91 0.22 7.75 -3.30
C GLU A 91 0.16 9.18 -2.77
N PHE A 92 1.30 9.71 -2.39
CA PHE A 92 1.47 11.13 -2.08
C PHE A 92 2.01 11.85 -3.32
N SER A 93 1.13 12.40 -4.15
CA SER A 93 1.50 13.03 -5.41
C SER A 93 2.49 14.19 -5.23
N LYS A 94 3.29 14.49 -6.26
CA LYS A 94 4.21 15.65 -6.21
C LYS A 94 3.47 16.99 -6.15
N GLU A 95 2.30 17.03 -6.74
CA GLU A 95 1.47 18.24 -6.79
C GLU A 95 0.90 18.57 -5.40
N SER A 96 0.24 17.62 -4.77
CA SER A 96 -0.44 17.84 -3.49
C SER A 96 0.51 17.73 -2.29
N TYR A 97 1.57 16.91 -2.41
CA TYR A 97 2.49 16.59 -1.31
C TYR A 97 3.96 16.75 -1.74
N PRO A 98 4.39 17.95 -2.16
CA PRO A 98 5.74 18.19 -2.67
C PRO A 98 6.83 17.77 -1.66
N GLU A 99 6.62 18.04 -0.38
CA GLU A 99 7.55 17.75 0.71
C GLU A 99 7.20 16.44 1.45
N TYR A 100 6.65 15.46 0.73
CA TYR A 100 6.25 14.16 1.25
C TYR A 100 7.32 13.50 2.13
N VAL A 101 8.56 13.45 1.67
CA VAL A 101 9.67 12.82 2.39
C VAL A 101 10.01 13.51 3.72
N TYR A 102 9.57 14.75 3.89
CA TYR A 102 9.69 15.56 5.11
C TYR A 102 8.38 15.63 5.90
N LEU A 103 7.44 14.71 5.64
CA LEU A 103 6.10 14.66 6.26
C LEU A 103 5.29 15.95 6.07
N MET A 104 5.55 16.72 5.02
CA MET A 104 4.98 18.07 4.84
C MET A 104 5.24 19.02 6.02
N MET A 105 6.22 18.74 6.88
CA MET A 105 6.57 19.59 8.04
C MET A 105 7.60 20.64 7.68
N SER A 106 8.53 20.31 6.78
CA SER A 106 9.58 21.22 6.35
C SER A 106 9.93 21.04 4.88
N THR A 107 10.61 22.03 4.32
CA THR A 107 11.29 21.91 3.01
C THR A 107 12.57 21.09 3.15
N GLU A 108 13.15 20.69 2.01
CA GLU A 108 14.49 20.06 1.92
C GLU A 108 15.59 20.91 2.60
N ARG A 109 15.44 22.23 2.59
CA ARG A 109 16.40 23.16 3.22
C ARG A 109 16.14 23.39 4.71
N GLY A 110 15.26 22.61 5.33
CA GLY A 110 14.95 22.70 6.77
C GLY A 110 14.04 23.85 7.17
N LYS A 111 13.43 24.58 6.22
CA LYS A 111 12.45 25.62 6.54
C LYS A 111 11.13 24.98 6.92
N LEU A 112 10.63 25.22 8.12
CA LEU A 112 9.34 24.74 8.58
C LEU A 112 8.19 25.30 7.73
N LEU A 113 7.25 24.46 7.37
CA LEU A 113 6.01 24.85 6.71
C LEU A 113 5.04 25.40 7.76
N LYS A 114 4.36 26.49 7.43
CA LYS A 114 3.49 27.20 8.38
C LYS A 114 2.17 26.47 8.61
N ASP A 115 1.66 25.82 7.57
CA ASP A 115 0.38 25.14 7.62
C ASP A 115 0.55 23.74 8.19
N GLN A 116 0.31 23.60 9.49
CA GLN A 116 0.41 22.34 10.20
C GLN A 116 -0.74 21.37 9.89
N SER A 117 -1.84 21.85 9.33
CA SER A 117 -2.95 20.97 8.91
C SER A 117 -2.55 20.00 7.81
N LEU A 118 -1.50 20.34 7.04
CA LEU A 118 -0.97 19.51 5.97
C LEU A 118 0.07 18.48 6.43
N TYR A 119 0.49 18.50 7.70
CA TYR A 119 1.47 17.55 8.21
C TYR A 119 0.98 16.11 8.11
N LEU A 120 1.86 15.19 7.71
CA LEU A 120 1.52 13.79 7.47
C LEU A 120 1.78 12.88 8.68
N THR A 121 1.99 13.44 9.85
CA THR A 121 2.28 12.68 11.08
C THR A 121 1.13 11.80 11.57
N ASP A 122 -0.09 12.06 11.14
CA ASP A 122 -1.30 11.29 11.42
C ASP A 122 -1.72 10.33 10.29
N SER A 123 -1.09 10.46 9.12
CA SER A 123 -1.58 9.87 7.88
C SER A 123 -1.75 8.34 7.92
N LEU A 124 -0.72 7.62 8.36
CA LEU A 124 -0.77 6.15 8.35
C LEU A 124 -1.72 5.60 9.41
N GLY A 125 -1.90 6.31 10.53
CA GLY A 125 -2.89 5.98 11.54
C GLY A 125 -4.31 6.07 10.99
N LEU A 126 -4.63 7.14 10.28
CA LEU A 126 -5.94 7.34 9.63
C LEU A 126 -6.18 6.30 8.52
N PHE A 127 -5.17 6.00 7.70
CA PHE A 127 -5.29 4.95 6.69
C PHE A 127 -5.47 3.56 7.32
N PHE A 128 -4.77 3.27 8.41
CA PHE A 128 -4.93 2.03 9.15
C PHE A 128 -6.36 1.87 9.65
N ASP A 129 -6.93 2.88 10.29
CA ASP A 129 -8.30 2.85 10.81
C ASP A 129 -9.32 2.68 9.68
N TYR A 130 -9.12 3.38 8.56
CA TYR A 130 -9.97 3.23 7.38
C TYR A 130 -9.96 1.79 6.83
N PHE A 131 -8.77 1.20 6.60
CA PHE A 131 -8.68 -0.16 6.06
C PHE A 131 -9.12 -1.22 7.06
N LYS A 132 -8.85 -1.03 8.34
CA LYS A 132 -9.35 -1.89 9.40
C LYS A 132 -10.87 -1.96 9.41
N ALA A 133 -11.55 -0.82 9.28
CA ALA A 133 -13.01 -0.75 9.20
C ALA A 133 -13.53 -1.32 7.87
N LYS A 134 -12.96 -0.89 6.74
CA LYS A 134 -13.36 -1.32 5.38
C LYS A 134 -13.30 -2.83 5.21
N LEU A 135 -12.23 -3.46 5.69
CA LEU A 135 -11.96 -4.89 5.52
C LEU A 135 -12.33 -5.73 6.76
N LYS A 136 -12.89 -5.11 7.80
CA LYS A 136 -13.27 -5.76 9.08
C LYS A 136 -12.12 -6.54 9.72
N LEU A 137 -10.92 -5.95 9.71
CA LEU A 137 -9.72 -6.58 10.26
C LEU A 137 -9.69 -6.49 11.78
N SER A 138 -9.27 -7.57 12.44
CA SER A 138 -9.12 -7.62 13.90
C SER A 138 -7.75 -7.15 14.40
N THR A 139 -6.74 -7.04 13.52
CA THR A 139 -5.39 -6.59 13.91
C THR A 139 -5.41 -5.22 14.59
N SER A 140 -4.59 -5.06 15.61
CA SER A 140 -4.40 -3.79 16.34
C SER A 140 -3.11 -3.06 15.93
N THR A 141 -2.30 -3.66 15.06
CA THR A 141 -1.00 -3.14 14.66
C THR A 141 -0.79 -3.24 13.16
N PHE A 142 0.19 -2.49 12.65
CA PHE A 142 0.60 -2.54 11.25
C PHE A 142 2.13 -2.50 11.11
N ARG A 143 2.61 -2.80 9.93
CA ARG A 143 4.03 -2.78 9.57
C ARG A 143 4.29 -1.75 8.49
N LEU A 144 5.49 -1.19 8.50
CA LEU A 144 5.93 -0.19 7.53
C LEU A 144 7.11 -0.71 6.72
N TYR A 145 7.08 -0.39 5.44
CA TYR A 145 8.24 -0.49 4.57
C TYR A 145 8.40 0.79 3.77
N GLY A 146 9.62 1.27 3.64
CA GLY A 146 9.95 2.39 2.77
C GLY A 146 11.26 2.15 2.02
N HIS A 147 11.29 2.59 0.76
CA HIS A 147 12.49 2.56 -0.07
C HIS A 147 12.83 3.95 -0.56
N SER A 148 14.11 4.32 -0.55
CA SER A 148 14.60 5.64 -1.01
C SER A 148 13.88 6.80 -0.27
N GLY A 149 13.16 7.66 -0.97
CA GLY A 149 12.33 8.71 -0.35
C GLY A 149 11.29 8.17 0.62
N GLY A 150 10.70 7.00 0.34
CA GLY A 150 9.78 6.31 1.27
C GLY A 150 10.47 5.87 2.56
N SER A 151 11.75 5.48 2.49
CA SER A 151 12.56 5.20 3.66
C SER A 151 12.79 6.45 4.52
N GLN A 152 12.99 7.60 3.90
CA GLN A 152 13.09 8.89 4.60
C GLN A 152 11.77 9.29 5.26
N PHE A 153 10.64 9.06 4.58
CA PHE A 153 9.31 9.24 5.17
C PHE A 153 9.13 8.34 6.40
N VAL A 154 9.36 7.04 6.27
CA VAL A 154 9.18 6.07 7.37
C VAL A 154 10.06 6.43 8.57
N HIS A 155 11.32 6.78 8.34
CA HIS A 155 12.23 7.19 9.40
C HIS A 155 11.70 8.40 10.19
N ARG A 156 11.27 9.45 9.50
CA ARG A 156 10.71 10.65 10.14
C ARG A 156 9.36 10.36 10.79
N TYR A 157 8.54 9.52 10.17
CA TYR A 157 7.27 9.12 10.76
C TYR A 157 7.45 8.43 12.12
N LEU A 158 8.44 7.53 12.23
CA LEU A 158 8.78 6.87 13.49
C LEU A 158 9.29 7.85 14.57
N LEU A 159 9.95 8.93 14.17
CA LEU A 159 10.50 9.93 15.10
C LEU A 159 9.51 11.00 15.51
N LEU A 160 8.57 11.37 14.63
CA LEU A 160 7.80 12.61 14.73
C LEU A 160 6.29 12.39 14.82
N SER A 161 5.79 11.16 14.63
CA SER A 161 4.40 10.81 14.86
C SER A 161 4.20 10.23 16.25
N ASP A 162 2.99 10.38 16.81
CA ASP A 162 2.58 9.72 18.06
C ASP A 162 1.97 8.32 17.81
N GLU A 163 2.29 7.70 16.65
CA GLU A 163 1.68 6.43 16.23
C GLU A 163 2.32 5.22 16.93
N SER A 164 1.62 4.68 17.91
CA SER A 164 2.09 3.57 18.75
C SER A 164 1.78 2.18 18.19
N ARG A 165 0.99 2.07 17.10
CA ARG A 165 0.52 0.80 16.54
C ARG A 165 1.49 0.17 15.52
N ILE A 166 2.67 0.76 15.34
CA ILE A 166 3.69 0.24 14.43
C ILE A 166 4.39 -0.96 15.07
N GLU A 167 4.10 -2.17 14.57
CA GLU A 167 4.72 -3.41 15.06
C GLU A 167 6.18 -3.55 14.62
N LYS A 168 6.44 -3.22 13.34
CA LYS A 168 7.77 -3.32 12.71
C LYS A 168 7.90 -2.30 11.60
N ALA A 169 9.11 -1.79 11.40
CA ALA A 169 9.44 -0.94 10.27
C ALA A 169 10.75 -1.40 9.61
N ALA A 170 10.81 -1.29 8.28
CA ALA A 170 12.01 -1.53 7.50
C ALA A 170 12.25 -0.35 6.55
N MET A 171 13.46 0.15 6.57
CA MET A 171 13.91 1.30 5.78
C MET A 171 15.07 0.88 4.88
N ALA A 172 14.87 0.98 3.57
CA ALA A 172 15.86 0.57 2.58
C ALA A 172 16.36 1.76 1.76
N ASN A 173 17.67 1.90 1.64
CA ASN A 173 18.33 2.89 0.77
C ASN A 173 17.86 4.33 0.97
N ALA A 174 17.69 4.78 2.21
CA ALA A 174 17.42 6.18 2.50
C ALA A 174 18.61 7.05 2.06
N GLY A 175 18.34 8.15 1.34
CA GLY A 175 19.41 9.10 0.99
C GLY A 175 19.91 9.88 2.20
N PHE A 176 19.03 10.16 3.17
CA PHE A 176 19.35 10.88 4.41
C PHE A 176 18.54 10.34 5.58
N TYR A 177 19.13 10.39 6.76
CA TYR A 177 18.45 10.18 8.04
C TYR A 177 18.40 11.49 8.83
N THR A 178 17.36 11.67 9.62
CA THR A 178 17.25 12.74 10.62
C THR A 178 17.78 12.23 11.95
N PHE A 179 18.60 13.01 12.62
CA PHE A 179 19.19 12.69 13.93
C PHE A 179 18.81 13.78 14.92
#